data_c247951128897e9d61b4cdcd2480d0a8
#
_entry.id   c247951128897e9d61b4cdcd2480d0a8
#
_cell.length_a   1.000
_cell.length_b   1.000
_cell.length_c   1.000
_cell.angle_alpha   90.00
_cell.angle_beta   90.00
_cell.angle_gamma   90.00
#
_symmetry.space_group_name_H-M   'P 1'
#
loop_
_entity.id
_entity.type
_entity.pdbx_description
1 polymer ?
#
loop_
_entity_poly.entity_id
_entity_poly.type
_entity_poly.pdbx_seq_one_letter_code
_entity_poly.pdbx_strand_id
1 'polypeptide(L)' 'MPMPPPKATTEGPRDRQVFHEMGQIVRALEDVGPCPPATVAELVGARYWEVGRFDRALAMAVADGLVVRGPEDVLQPSG' A
#
# COMPACT_ATOMS: atom_id res chain seq x y z
N MET A 1 1.10 0.68 37.31
CA MET A 1 0.17 0.04 36.44
C MET A 1 0.82 -0.55 35.24
N PRO A 2 0.60 -1.81 35.02
CA PRO A 2 1.25 -2.45 33.90
C PRO A 2 0.68 -1.92 32.59
N MET A 3 1.55 -1.68 31.68
CA MET A 3 1.12 -1.31 30.34
C MET A 3 0.75 -2.57 29.60
N PRO A 4 -0.27 -2.49 28.78
CA PRO A 4 -0.55 -3.62 27.90
C PRO A 4 0.65 -3.85 27.01
N PRO A 5 0.88 -5.10 26.62
CA PRO A 5 1.96 -5.36 25.71
C PRO A 5 1.76 -4.53 24.46
N PRO A 6 2.81 -3.91 23.98
CA PRO A 6 2.67 -3.09 22.80
C PRO A 6 2.27 -3.97 21.62
N LYS A 7 1.44 -3.43 20.80
CA LYS A 7 1.06 -4.15 19.59
C LYS A 7 2.25 -4.42 18.69
N ALA A 8 3.31 -3.72 18.94
CA ALA A 8 4.52 -3.94 18.21
C ALA A 8 4.99 -5.38 18.29
N THR A 9 4.58 -6.09 19.33
CA THR A 9 4.93 -7.50 19.42
C THR A 9 4.32 -8.31 18.30
N THR A 10 3.27 -7.80 17.68
CA THR A 10 2.64 -8.47 16.57
C THR A 10 3.12 -7.91 15.23
N GLU A 11 3.88 -6.84 15.27
CA GLU A 11 4.41 -6.24 14.06
C GLU A 11 5.80 -6.78 13.82
N GLY A 12 5.92 -7.66 12.88
CA GLY A 12 7.22 -8.14 12.47
C GLY A 12 7.79 -7.29 11.36
N PRO A 13 8.98 -7.65 10.90
CA PRO A 13 9.59 -6.96 9.77
C PRO A 13 8.72 -6.94 8.54
N ARG A 14 7.90 -7.97 8.36
CA ARG A 14 7.00 -8.03 7.20
C ARG A 14 5.96 -6.94 7.24
N ASP A 15 5.43 -6.65 8.42
CA ASP A 15 4.42 -5.61 8.55
C ASP A 15 5.00 -4.25 8.24
N ARG A 16 6.22 -3.99 8.70
CA ARG A 16 6.88 -2.73 8.38
C ARG A 16 7.11 -2.61 6.88
N GLN A 17 7.48 -3.70 6.25
CA GLN A 17 7.72 -3.67 4.82
C GLN A 17 6.44 -3.41 4.06
N VAL A 18 5.33 -4.01 4.50
CA VAL A 18 4.04 -3.76 3.88
C VAL A 18 3.66 -2.29 4.00
N PHE A 19 3.84 -1.71 5.18
CA PHE A 19 3.54 -0.29 5.35
C PHE A 19 4.40 0.58 4.47
N HIS A 20 5.66 0.23 4.33
CA HIS A 20 6.55 0.96 3.44
C HIS A 20 6.07 0.86 1.98
N GLU A 21 5.66 -0.33 1.59
CA GLU A 21 5.16 -0.55 0.24
C GLU A 21 3.86 0.19 0.00
N MET A 22 2.97 0.20 0.98
CA MET A 22 1.73 0.97 0.90
C MET A 22 2.04 2.46 0.72
N GLY A 23 3.02 2.95 1.46
CA GLY A 23 3.44 4.34 1.32
C GLY A 23 3.97 4.67 -0.06
N GLN A 24 4.69 3.75 -0.67
CA GLN A 24 5.17 3.94 -2.04
C GLN A 24 4.02 4.02 -3.03
N ILE A 25 3.02 3.18 -2.85
CA ILE A 25 1.84 3.20 -3.72
C ILE A 25 1.11 4.53 -3.60
N VAL A 26 0.88 4.98 -2.37
CA VAL A 26 0.19 6.23 -2.12
C VAL A 26 0.96 7.40 -2.73
N ARG A 27 2.26 7.42 -2.52
CA ARG A 27 3.08 8.50 -3.05
C ARG A 27 3.06 8.53 -4.58
N ALA A 28 3.10 7.37 -5.22
CA ALA A 28 3.04 7.30 -6.66
C ALA A 28 1.74 7.90 -7.18
N LEU A 29 0.63 7.57 -6.52
CA LEU A 29 -0.67 8.11 -6.91
C LEU A 29 -0.74 9.62 -6.68
N GLU A 30 -0.14 10.10 -5.61
CA GLU A 30 -0.12 11.54 -5.35
C GLU A 30 0.68 12.27 -6.41
N ASP A 31 1.73 11.64 -6.90
CA ASP A 31 2.59 12.27 -7.90
C ASP A 31 1.96 12.31 -9.28
N VAL A 32 1.31 11.22 -9.68
CA VAL A 32 0.81 11.14 -11.08
C VAL A 32 -0.69 11.26 -11.18
N GLY A 33 -1.41 11.17 -10.06
CA GLY A 33 -2.86 11.21 -10.07
C GLY A 33 -3.48 9.86 -10.36
N PRO A 34 -4.80 9.83 -10.56
CA PRO A 34 -5.51 8.56 -10.76
C PRO A 34 -4.96 7.77 -11.95
N CYS A 35 -4.75 6.50 -11.74
CA CYS A 35 -4.23 5.63 -12.79
C CYS A 35 -4.52 4.17 -12.45
N PRO A 36 -4.42 3.28 -13.45
CA PRO A 36 -4.67 1.86 -13.22
C PRO A 36 -3.59 1.21 -12.35
N PRO A 37 -3.92 0.09 -11.72
CA PRO A 37 -2.93 -0.61 -10.89
C PRO A 37 -1.65 -0.98 -11.64
N ALA A 38 -1.75 -1.32 -12.91
CA ALA A 38 -0.57 -1.67 -13.69
C ALA A 38 0.41 -0.50 -13.76
N THR A 39 -0.11 0.72 -13.90
CA THR A 39 0.73 1.90 -13.95
C THR A 39 1.41 2.13 -12.60
N VAL A 40 0.65 1.99 -11.52
CA VAL A 40 1.22 2.12 -10.18
C VAL A 40 2.31 1.09 -9.96
N ALA A 41 2.07 -0.15 -10.38
CA ALA A 41 3.05 -1.21 -10.24
C ALA A 41 4.36 -0.86 -10.94
N GLU A 42 4.28 -0.27 -12.12
CA GLU A 42 5.49 0.15 -12.82
C GLU A 42 6.20 1.28 -12.08
N LEU A 43 5.44 2.24 -11.58
CA LEU A 43 6.03 3.39 -10.90
C LEU A 43 6.79 2.99 -9.63
N VAL A 44 6.29 2.01 -8.91
CA VAL A 44 6.94 1.59 -7.67
C VAL A 44 7.96 0.46 -7.89
N GLY A 45 8.10 -0.03 -9.11
CA GLY A 45 9.03 -1.11 -9.40
C GLY A 45 8.57 -2.45 -8.86
N ALA A 46 7.27 -2.69 -8.89
CA ALA A 46 6.70 -3.91 -8.29
C ALA A 46 7.24 -5.19 -8.92
N ARG A 47 7.76 -5.11 -10.14
CA ARG A 47 8.34 -6.28 -10.78
C ARG A 47 9.53 -6.84 -9.99
N TYR A 48 10.15 -6.01 -9.18
CA TYR A 48 11.29 -6.42 -8.37
C TYR A 48 10.86 -6.88 -6.98
N TRP A 49 9.59 -6.79 -6.67
CA TRP A 49 9.06 -7.24 -5.39
C TRP A 49 8.74 -8.72 -5.50
N GLU A 50 8.67 -9.38 -4.36
CA GLU A 50 8.24 -10.77 -4.35
C GLU A 50 6.83 -10.88 -4.87
N VAL A 51 6.51 -12.04 -5.45
CA VAL A 51 5.19 -12.29 -6.02
C VAL A 51 4.12 -12.05 -4.96
N GLY A 52 3.10 -11.32 -5.37
CA GLY A 52 1.95 -11.07 -4.49
C GLY A 52 2.11 -9.90 -3.54
N ARG A 53 3.31 -9.36 -3.40
CA ARG A 53 3.50 -8.27 -2.43
C ARG A 53 2.82 -6.98 -2.87
N PHE A 54 2.85 -6.67 -4.16
CA PHE A 54 2.17 -5.48 -4.65
C PHE A 54 0.67 -5.59 -4.41
N ASP A 55 0.09 -6.74 -4.77
CA ASP A 55 -1.34 -6.94 -4.60
C ASP A 55 -1.74 -6.84 -3.14
N ARG A 56 -0.92 -7.39 -2.25
CA ARG A 56 -1.19 -7.34 -0.84
C ARG A 56 -1.11 -5.91 -0.30
N ALA A 57 -0.07 -5.18 -0.67
CA ALA A 57 0.09 -3.81 -0.21
C ALA A 57 -1.03 -2.93 -0.75
N LEU A 58 -1.42 -3.14 -1.99
CA LEU A 58 -2.52 -2.38 -2.58
C LEU A 58 -3.83 -2.69 -1.86
N ALA A 59 -4.11 -3.97 -1.62
CA ALA A 59 -5.34 -4.34 -0.92
C ALA A 59 -5.40 -3.72 0.47
N MET A 60 -4.28 -3.71 1.17
CA MET A 60 -4.23 -3.11 2.49
C MET A 60 -4.39 -1.59 2.44
N ALA A 61 -3.80 -0.95 1.44
CA ALA A 61 -3.94 0.49 1.29
C ALA A 61 -5.41 0.87 1.02
N VAL A 62 -6.10 0.06 0.23
CA VAL A 62 -7.51 0.29 -0.03
C VAL A 62 -8.32 0.04 1.25
N ALA A 63 -8.03 -1.03 1.96
CA ALA A 63 -8.75 -1.36 3.19
C ALA A 63 -8.56 -0.29 4.26
N ASP A 64 -7.39 0.32 4.31
CA ASP A 64 -7.09 1.37 5.28
C ASP A 64 -7.58 2.75 4.84
N GLY A 65 -8.16 2.85 3.66
CA GLY A 65 -8.69 4.11 3.18
C GLY A 65 -7.65 5.06 2.62
N LEU A 66 -6.44 4.59 2.39
CA LEU A 66 -5.37 5.42 1.83
C LEU A 66 -5.47 5.55 0.32
N VAL A 67 -6.10 4.58 -0.31
CA VAL A 67 -6.28 4.52 -1.75
C VAL A 67 -7.74 4.18 -2.01
N VAL A 68 -8.33 4.83 -2.99
CA VAL A 68 -9.71 4.56 -3.39
C VAL A 68 -9.68 3.90 -4.76
N ARG A 69 -10.41 2.81 -4.89
CA ARG A 69 -10.56 2.15 -6.17
C ARG A 69 -11.80 2.69 -6.86
N GLY A 70 -11.59 3.43 -7.93
CA GLY A 70 -12.67 4.07 -8.65
C GLY A 70 -13.19 3.22 -9.80
N PRO A 71 -14.01 3.82 -10.65
CA PRO A 71 -14.56 3.11 -11.81
C PRO A 71 -13.45 2.68 -12.76
N GLU A 72 -13.70 1.61 -13.47
CA GLU A 72 -12.77 1.04 -14.43
C GLU A 72 -11.43 0.66 -13.78
N ASP A 73 -11.50 0.34 -12.50
CA ASP A 73 -10.34 -0.12 -11.75
C ASP A 73 -9.21 0.92 -11.69
N VAL A 74 -9.56 2.19 -11.76
CA VAL A 74 -8.59 3.26 -11.61
C VAL A 74 -8.38 3.53 -10.13
N LEU A 75 -7.13 3.61 -9.72
CA LEU A 75 -6.78 3.91 -8.34
C LEU A 75 -6.62 5.40 -8.16
N GLN A 76 -7.05 5.91 -7.03
CA GLN A 76 -6.97 7.32 -6.71
C GLN A 76 -6.45 7.50 -5.30
N PRO A 77 -5.67 8.55 -5.04
CA PRO A 77 -5.30 8.84 -3.65
C PRO A 77 -6.55 9.31 -2.92
N SER A 78 -6.62 8.96 -1.64
CA SER A 78 -7.76 9.35 -0.84
C SER A 78 -7.48 10.72 -0.25
N GLY A 79 -7.81 11.62 -0.68
CA GLY A 79 -7.44 12.87 -0.06
C GLY A 79 -7.91 14.04 -0.84
#